data_4713bd0dba80a5725b69cf4a5e5b1760
#
_entry.id   4713bd0dba80a5725b69cf4a5e5b1760
#
_cell.length_a   1.000
_cell.length_b   1.000
_cell.length_c   1.000
_cell.angle_alpha   90.00
_cell.angle_beta   90.00
_cell.angle_gamma   90.00
#
_symmetry.space_group_name_H-M   'P 1'
#
loop_
_entity.id
_entity.type
_entity.pdbx_description
1 polymer ?
#
loop_
_entity_poly.entity_id
_entity_poly.type
_entity_poly.pdbx_seq_one_letter_code
_entity_poly.pdbx_strand_id
1 'polypeptide(L)'
;MIQRKGELILSWIGNGLHLLYVFLIGIFFIMTQTSDFKNGMIQGFIEENPGEYDLAYQTYNLMLGLGVVLIIILLILLIVSIVAAILIGKNAKVSGILLVITGIIGLFLSFIAGALWLIAGIMLLVRKPQTQNDQINSQYSNDIHSHVVPEEKKREQKQYNMNEPHIGQSSTSHHDHALNDQNKRENHNHDNQPYK
;
A
#
# COMPACT_ATOMS: atom_id res chain seq x y z
N MET A 1 -7.41 -9.02 9.45
CA MET A 1 -6.33 -8.58 8.52
C MET A 1 -6.95 -8.18 7.20
N ILE A 2 -6.82 -6.92 6.78
CA ILE A 2 -7.30 -6.46 5.47
C ILE A 2 -6.45 -7.12 4.41
N GLN A 3 -7.08 -7.83 3.50
CA GLN A 3 -6.39 -8.46 2.38
C GLN A 3 -6.04 -7.38 1.35
N ARG A 4 -4.81 -6.88 1.39
CA ARG A 4 -4.25 -5.92 0.41
C ARG A 4 -3.68 -6.65 -0.81
N LYS A 5 -4.44 -7.65 -1.30
CA LYS A 5 -4.00 -8.50 -2.42
C LYS A 5 -3.88 -7.73 -3.71
N GLY A 6 -4.78 -6.77 -3.96
CA GLY A 6 -4.81 -6.00 -5.20
C GLY A 6 -3.57 -5.11 -5.37
N GLU A 7 -3.23 -4.35 -4.34
CA GLU A 7 -2.07 -3.45 -4.33
C GLU A 7 -0.75 -4.24 -4.45
N LEU A 8 -0.69 -5.40 -3.76
CA LEU A 8 0.47 -6.29 -3.83
C LEU A 8 0.65 -6.84 -5.25
N ILE A 9 -0.42 -7.38 -5.86
CA ILE A 9 -0.37 -7.93 -7.22
C ILE A 9 0.05 -6.85 -8.22
N LEU A 10 -0.55 -5.66 -8.14
CA LEU A 10 -0.24 -4.55 -9.03
C LEU A 10 1.23 -4.11 -8.93
N SER A 11 1.76 -4.04 -7.70
CA SER A 11 3.16 -3.72 -7.45
C SER A 11 4.10 -4.79 -8.02
N TRP A 12 3.78 -6.08 -7.88
CA TRP A 12 4.59 -7.17 -8.43
C TRP A 12 4.56 -7.23 -9.95
N ILE A 13 3.40 -6.95 -10.58
CA ILE A 13 3.29 -6.83 -12.04
C ILE A 13 4.16 -5.66 -12.51
N GLY A 14 4.09 -4.50 -11.85
CA GLY A 14 4.95 -3.36 -12.15
C GLY A 14 6.44 -3.70 -12.07
N ASN A 15 6.86 -4.41 -11.01
CA ASN A 15 8.24 -4.86 -10.84
C ASN A 15 8.68 -5.83 -11.94
N GLY A 16 7.81 -6.77 -12.33
CA GLY A 16 8.09 -7.71 -13.42
C GLY A 16 8.26 -7.01 -14.77
N LEU A 17 7.39 -6.07 -15.08
CA LEU A 17 7.49 -5.26 -16.31
C LEU A 17 8.72 -4.36 -16.31
N HIS A 18 9.06 -3.77 -15.16
CA HIS A 18 10.27 -2.95 -15.05
C HIS A 18 11.54 -3.80 -15.18
N LEU A 19 11.57 -4.98 -14.58
CA LEU A 19 12.69 -5.92 -14.76
C LEU A 19 12.89 -6.28 -16.23
N LEU A 20 11.81 -6.60 -16.94
CA LEU A 20 11.85 -6.87 -18.38
C LEU A 20 12.39 -5.65 -19.14
N TYR A 21 11.94 -4.45 -18.80
CA TYR A 21 12.40 -3.20 -19.40
C TYR A 21 13.91 -2.97 -19.16
N VAL A 22 14.40 -3.16 -17.92
CA VAL A 22 15.83 -3.06 -17.59
C VAL A 22 16.64 -4.07 -18.40
N PHE A 23 16.14 -5.29 -18.55
CA PHE A 23 16.80 -6.32 -19.35
C PHE A 23 16.93 -5.92 -20.84
N LEU A 24 15.84 -5.40 -21.43
CA LEU A 24 15.84 -4.93 -22.82
C LEU A 24 16.79 -3.72 -23.03
N ILE A 25 16.78 -2.77 -22.12
CA ILE A 25 17.71 -1.62 -22.16
C ILE A 25 19.16 -2.10 -21.99
N GLY A 26 19.41 -3.08 -21.11
CA GLY A 26 20.73 -3.68 -20.95
C GLY A 26 21.24 -4.34 -22.22
N ILE A 27 20.41 -5.13 -22.91
CA ILE A 27 20.76 -5.73 -24.20
C ILE A 27 21.05 -4.63 -25.23
N PHE A 28 20.16 -3.63 -25.34
CA PHE A 28 20.37 -2.52 -26.25
C PHE A 28 21.68 -1.80 -25.96
N PHE A 29 21.99 -1.54 -24.71
CA PHE A 29 23.24 -0.90 -24.30
C PHE A 29 24.49 -1.72 -24.69
N ILE A 30 24.43 -3.05 -24.56
CA ILE A 30 25.52 -3.92 -25.02
C ILE A 30 25.69 -3.81 -26.53
N MET A 31 24.60 -3.74 -27.29
CA MET A 31 24.66 -3.57 -28.75
C MET A 31 25.30 -2.24 -29.15
N THR A 32 25.07 -1.16 -28.39
CA THR A 32 25.71 0.15 -28.70
C THR A 32 27.22 0.17 -28.54
N GLN A 33 27.79 -0.83 -27.85
CA GLN A 33 29.25 -0.96 -27.68
C GLN A 33 29.92 -1.75 -28.79
N THR A 34 29.16 -2.32 -29.72
CA THR A 34 29.77 -3.04 -30.86
C THR A 34 30.44 -2.06 -31.82
N SER A 35 31.53 -2.54 -32.48
CA SER A 35 32.28 -1.74 -33.46
C SER A 35 31.39 -1.26 -34.61
N ASP A 36 30.47 -2.08 -35.06
CA ASP A 36 29.57 -1.75 -36.18
C ASP A 36 28.62 -0.62 -35.82
N PHE A 37 28.00 -0.67 -34.63
CA PHE A 37 27.15 0.40 -34.15
C PHE A 37 27.91 1.72 -33.96
N LYS A 38 29.11 1.63 -33.32
CA LYS A 38 29.98 2.78 -33.11
C LYS A 38 30.36 3.44 -34.43
N ASN A 39 30.86 2.64 -35.40
CA ASN A 39 31.28 3.15 -36.68
C ASN A 39 30.12 3.72 -37.48
N GLY A 40 28.96 3.05 -37.48
CA GLY A 40 27.76 3.53 -38.15
C GLY A 40 27.28 4.87 -37.59
N MET A 41 27.29 5.00 -36.25
CA MET A 41 26.88 6.23 -35.59
C MET A 41 27.84 7.41 -35.88
N ILE A 42 29.15 7.16 -35.77
CA ILE A 42 30.19 8.16 -36.06
C ILE A 42 30.12 8.57 -37.54
N GLN A 43 29.99 7.61 -38.47
CA GLN A 43 29.89 7.88 -39.89
C GLN A 43 28.64 8.69 -40.24
N GLY A 44 27.46 8.32 -39.70
CA GLY A 44 26.24 9.09 -39.91
C GLY A 44 26.36 10.51 -39.40
N PHE A 45 27.02 10.73 -38.25
CA PHE A 45 27.25 12.08 -37.73
C PHE A 45 28.15 12.91 -38.66
N ILE A 46 29.24 12.31 -39.22
CA ILE A 46 30.18 12.97 -40.09
C ILE A 46 29.53 13.32 -41.45
N GLU A 47 28.64 12.46 -41.96
CA GLU A 47 27.91 12.71 -43.21
C GLU A 47 27.01 13.97 -43.06
N GLU A 48 26.44 14.20 -41.89
CA GLU A 48 25.62 15.41 -41.61
C GLU A 48 26.50 16.64 -41.29
N ASN A 49 27.70 16.42 -40.69
CA ASN A 49 28.61 17.49 -40.25
C ASN A 49 30.04 17.23 -40.74
N PRO A 50 30.33 17.50 -42.03
CA PRO A 50 31.63 17.22 -42.60
C PRO A 50 32.77 17.99 -41.91
N GLY A 51 33.79 17.25 -41.46
CA GLY A 51 34.98 17.82 -40.80
C GLY A 51 34.92 17.82 -39.26
N GLU A 52 33.80 17.48 -38.63
CA GLU A 52 33.65 17.48 -37.17
C GLU A 52 33.89 16.11 -36.52
N TYR A 53 35.01 15.46 -36.86
CA TYR A 53 35.34 14.13 -36.35
C TYR A 53 35.42 14.07 -34.82
N ASP A 54 36.07 15.03 -34.20
CA ASP A 54 36.22 15.08 -32.74
C ASP A 54 34.88 15.20 -32.02
N LEU A 55 33.95 15.96 -32.56
CA LEU A 55 32.61 16.12 -32.02
C LEU A 55 31.80 14.81 -32.12
N ALA A 56 31.94 14.07 -33.23
CA ALA A 56 31.31 12.75 -33.40
C ALA A 56 31.73 11.76 -32.30
N TYR A 57 33.05 11.71 -32.02
CA TYR A 57 33.56 10.83 -30.94
C TYR A 57 33.11 11.32 -29.54
N GLN A 58 33.10 12.61 -29.28
CA GLN A 58 32.62 13.17 -28.02
C GLN A 58 31.14 12.86 -27.82
N THR A 59 30.31 13.02 -28.84
CA THR A 59 28.88 12.70 -28.79
C THR A 59 28.62 11.24 -28.52
N TYR A 60 29.37 10.33 -29.18
CA TYR A 60 29.28 8.90 -28.90
C TYR A 60 29.66 8.56 -27.45
N ASN A 61 30.75 9.11 -26.94
CA ASN A 61 31.20 8.87 -25.57
C ASN A 61 30.21 9.45 -24.53
N LEU A 62 29.63 10.60 -24.80
CA LEU A 62 28.60 11.20 -23.97
C LEU A 62 27.36 10.31 -23.92
N MET A 63 26.92 9.79 -25.07
CA MET A 63 25.78 8.87 -25.12
C MET A 63 26.03 7.58 -24.30
N LEU A 64 27.24 6.99 -24.41
CA LEU A 64 27.61 5.85 -23.57
C LEU A 64 27.59 6.19 -22.08
N GLY A 65 28.16 7.34 -21.69
CA GLY A 65 28.18 7.79 -20.32
C GLY A 65 26.76 7.99 -19.74
N LEU A 66 25.89 8.62 -20.49
CA LEU A 66 24.48 8.80 -20.12
C LEU A 66 23.75 7.45 -20.03
N GLY A 67 24.05 6.51 -20.93
CA GLY A 67 23.50 5.16 -20.92
C GLY A 67 23.84 4.39 -19.64
N VAL A 68 25.09 4.48 -19.18
CA VAL A 68 25.53 3.87 -17.91
C VAL A 68 24.77 4.48 -16.73
N VAL A 69 24.68 5.81 -16.68
CA VAL A 69 23.94 6.51 -15.61
C VAL A 69 22.46 6.10 -15.61
N LEU A 70 21.84 6.00 -16.78
CA LEU A 70 20.46 5.57 -16.94
C LEU A 70 20.26 4.16 -16.37
N ILE A 71 21.12 3.20 -16.70
CA ILE A 71 21.04 1.82 -16.21
C ILE A 71 21.16 1.78 -14.68
N ILE A 72 22.09 2.55 -14.10
CA ILE A 72 22.25 2.63 -12.64
C ILE A 72 20.97 3.15 -11.99
N ILE A 73 20.36 4.21 -12.53
CA ILE A 73 19.10 4.78 -12.01
C ILE A 73 17.98 3.73 -12.09
N LEU A 74 17.83 3.03 -13.22
CA LEU A 74 16.83 1.98 -13.40
C LEU A 74 17.01 0.84 -12.39
N LEU A 75 18.23 0.41 -12.09
CA LEU A 75 18.52 -0.61 -11.08
C LEU A 75 18.17 -0.13 -9.67
N ILE A 76 18.50 1.12 -9.33
CA ILE A 76 18.11 1.70 -8.03
C ILE A 76 16.59 1.72 -7.88
N LEU A 77 15.86 2.17 -8.92
CA LEU A 77 14.39 2.18 -8.91
C LEU A 77 13.82 0.77 -8.74
N LEU A 78 14.41 -0.23 -9.38
CA LEU A 78 14.00 -1.63 -9.22
C LEU A 78 14.16 -2.09 -7.78
N ILE A 79 15.30 -1.82 -7.15
CA ILE A 79 15.56 -2.20 -5.74
C ILE A 79 14.55 -1.52 -4.82
N VAL A 80 14.36 -0.21 -4.98
CA VAL A 80 13.42 0.57 -4.14
C VAL A 80 11.99 0.06 -4.31
N SER A 81 11.55 -0.25 -5.53
CA SER A 81 10.20 -0.77 -5.79
C SER A 81 9.97 -2.17 -5.21
N ILE A 82 10.98 -3.05 -5.23
CA ILE A 82 10.92 -4.37 -4.58
C ILE A 82 10.82 -4.20 -3.06
N VAL A 83 11.65 -3.35 -2.45
CA VAL A 83 11.59 -3.05 -1.02
C VAL A 83 10.20 -2.51 -0.65
N ALA A 84 9.66 -1.58 -1.43
CA ALA A 84 8.33 -1.05 -1.22
C ALA A 84 7.26 -2.15 -1.30
N ALA A 85 7.32 -3.06 -2.28
CA ALA A 85 6.40 -4.18 -2.41
C ALA A 85 6.41 -5.11 -1.18
N ILE A 86 7.60 -5.40 -0.62
CA ILE A 86 7.75 -6.20 0.61
C ILE A 86 7.17 -5.48 1.83
N LEU A 87 7.31 -4.15 1.89
CA LEU A 87 6.78 -3.34 2.99
C LEU A 87 5.26 -3.21 3.00
N ILE A 88 4.54 -3.52 1.91
CA ILE A 88 3.07 -3.45 1.83
C ILE A 88 2.41 -4.21 2.99
N GLY A 89 2.95 -5.38 3.36
CA GLY A 89 2.43 -6.21 4.44
C GLY A 89 2.72 -5.69 5.86
N LYS A 90 3.78 -4.90 6.03
CA LYS A 90 4.26 -4.42 7.34
C LYS A 90 3.85 -2.97 7.62
N ASN A 91 4.18 -2.06 6.71
CA ASN A 91 3.99 -0.61 6.87
C ASN A 91 3.43 0.01 5.58
N ALA A 92 2.12 -0.12 5.39
CA ALA A 92 1.46 0.32 4.16
C ALA A 92 1.63 1.81 3.82
N LYS A 93 1.69 2.69 4.83
CA LYS A 93 1.91 4.13 4.59
C LYS A 93 3.29 4.39 3.99
N VAL A 94 4.34 3.80 4.59
CA VAL A 94 5.72 3.94 4.10
C VAL A 94 5.86 3.33 2.71
N SER A 95 5.31 2.13 2.50
CA SER A 95 5.30 1.47 1.19
C SER A 95 4.58 2.32 0.14
N GLY A 96 3.41 2.88 0.48
CA GLY A 96 2.65 3.75 -0.42
C GLY A 96 3.44 4.98 -0.84
N ILE A 97 4.11 5.67 0.09
CA ILE A 97 4.96 6.84 -0.21
C ILE A 97 6.13 6.43 -1.11
N LEU A 98 6.83 5.34 -0.79
CA LEU A 98 7.93 4.84 -1.62
C LEU A 98 7.47 4.51 -3.05
N LEU A 99 6.34 3.82 -3.20
CA LEU A 99 5.76 3.47 -4.51
C LEU A 99 5.34 4.72 -5.31
N VAL A 100 4.80 5.76 -4.66
CA VAL A 100 4.45 7.01 -5.33
C VAL A 100 5.71 7.71 -5.83
N ILE A 101 6.74 7.86 -4.99
CA ILE A 101 8.00 8.49 -5.38
C ILE A 101 8.66 7.72 -6.54
N THR A 102 8.77 6.40 -6.39
CA THR A 102 9.34 5.53 -7.44
C THR A 102 8.49 5.56 -8.71
N GLY A 103 7.16 5.61 -8.56
CA GLY A 103 6.22 5.70 -9.68
C GLY A 103 6.34 7.01 -10.46
N ILE A 104 6.50 8.16 -9.79
CA ILE A 104 6.69 9.46 -10.44
C ILE A 104 7.98 9.45 -11.26
N ILE A 105 9.10 9.00 -10.68
CA ILE A 105 10.38 8.92 -11.40
C ILE A 105 10.30 7.88 -12.52
N GLY A 106 9.70 6.71 -12.22
CA GLY A 106 9.50 5.63 -13.17
C GLY A 106 8.63 6.00 -14.35
N LEU A 107 7.70 6.95 -14.20
CA LEU A 107 6.82 7.40 -15.28
C LEU A 107 7.59 8.08 -16.42
N PHE A 108 8.70 8.74 -16.11
CA PHE A 108 9.59 9.33 -17.13
C PHE A 108 10.51 8.30 -17.78
N LEU A 109 10.91 7.24 -17.06
CA LEU A 109 11.90 6.27 -17.52
C LEU A 109 11.26 4.98 -18.07
N SER A 110 10.18 4.54 -17.44
CA SER A 110 9.45 3.31 -17.77
C SER A 110 7.95 3.56 -17.55
N PHE A 111 7.31 4.21 -18.53
CA PHE A 111 5.95 4.73 -18.43
C PHE A 111 4.94 3.73 -17.85
N ILE A 112 4.93 2.50 -18.37
CA ILE A 112 3.95 1.47 -17.96
C ILE A 112 4.19 1.03 -16.52
N ALA A 113 5.43 0.72 -16.15
CA ALA A 113 5.76 0.29 -14.79
C ALA A 113 5.56 1.43 -13.78
N GLY A 114 5.96 2.66 -14.14
CA GLY A 114 5.76 3.84 -13.32
C GLY A 114 4.29 4.13 -13.03
N ALA A 115 3.42 4.00 -14.03
CA ALA A 115 1.98 4.17 -13.86
C ALA A 115 1.39 3.11 -12.90
N LEU A 116 1.81 1.84 -13.00
CA LEU A 116 1.35 0.77 -12.11
C LEU A 116 1.79 1.01 -10.66
N TRP A 117 3.03 1.43 -10.43
CA TRP A 117 3.53 1.77 -9.10
C TRP A 117 2.80 2.97 -8.50
N LEU A 118 2.51 3.98 -9.32
CA LEU A 118 1.78 5.17 -8.91
C LEU A 118 0.36 4.82 -8.47
N ILE A 119 -0.36 4.02 -9.25
CA ILE A 119 -1.70 3.54 -8.92
C ILE A 119 -1.67 2.70 -7.62
N ALA A 120 -0.74 1.75 -7.51
CA ALA A 120 -0.58 0.92 -6.32
C ALA A 120 -0.27 1.77 -5.07
N GLY A 121 0.61 2.75 -5.20
CA GLY A 121 0.99 3.67 -4.12
C GLY A 121 -0.17 4.55 -3.66
N ILE A 122 -0.94 5.12 -4.59
CA ILE A 122 -2.13 5.91 -4.27
C ILE A 122 -3.18 5.05 -3.57
N MET A 123 -3.45 3.84 -4.06
CA MET A 123 -4.39 2.92 -3.43
C MET A 123 -3.99 2.60 -1.97
N LEU A 124 -2.69 2.42 -1.71
CA LEU A 124 -2.16 2.19 -0.36
C LEU A 124 -2.34 3.38 0.57
N LEU A 125 -2.22 4.62 0.05
CA LEU A 125 -2.34 5.84 0.84
C LEU A 125 -3.80 6.21 1.12
N VAL A 126 -4.71 5.98 0.17
CA VAL A 126 -6.13 6.34 0.29
C VAL A 126 -6.89 5.36 1.20
N ARG A 127 -6.51 4.10 1.25
CA ARG A 127 -7.14 3.11 2.13
C ARG A 127 -6.80 3.38 3.58
N LYS A 128 -7.79 3.84 4.35
CA LYS A 128 -7.69 3.95 5.81
C LYS A 128 -7.45 2.56 6.42
N PRO A 129 -6.53 2.42 7.39
CA PRO A 129 -6.44 1.19 8.19
C PRO A 129 -7.79 1.02 8.90
N GLN A 130 -8.47 -0.11 8.69
CA GLN A 130 -9.63 -0.44 9.52
C GLN A 130 -9.11 -0.62 10.95
N THR A 131 -9.54 0.24 11.82
CA THR A 131 -9.25 0.13 13.25
C THR A 131 -9.97 -1.12 13.75
N GLN A 132 -9.35 -1.88 14.64
CA GLN A 132 -9.91 -3.11 15.21
C GLN A 132 -11.32 -2.90 15.82
N ASN A 133 -11.65 -1.66 16.17
CA ASN A 133 -12.98 -1.25 16.64
C ASN A 133 -14.10 -1.41 15.60
N ASP A 134 -13.79 -1.30 14.29
CA ASP A 134 -14.81 -1.46 13.24
C ASP A 134 -15.22 -2.92 13.08
N GLN A 135 -14.32 -3.87 13.40
CA GLN A 135 -14.64 -5.30 13.41
C GLN A 135 -15.50 -5.69 14.61
N ILE A 136 -15.23 -5.11 15.78
CA ILE A 136 -16.04 -5.35 16.99
C ILE A 136 -17.46 -4.80 16.80
N ASN A 137 -17.60 -3.60 16.24
CA ASN A 137 -18.90 -3.00 15.98
C ASN A 137 -19.71 -3.74 14.90
N SER A 138 -19.06 -4.26 13.85
CA SER A 138 -19.75 -5.06 12.83
C SER A 138 -20.18 -6.43 13.34
N GLN A 139 -19.42 -7.03 14.24
CA GLN A 139 -19.76 -8.30 14.88
C GLN A 139 -20.91 -8.10 15.89
N TYR A 140 -20.87 -7.03 16.67
CA TYR A 140 -21.94 -6.67 17.61
C TYR A 140 -23.25 -6.34 16.89
N SER A 141 -23.19 -5.68 15.74
CA SER A 141 -24.37 -5.38 14.90
C SER A 141 -25.00 -6.62 14.30
N ASN A 142 -24.17 -7.60 13.88
CA ASN A 142 -24.66 -8.88 13.36
C ASN A 142 -25.26 -9.77 14.43
N ASP A 143 -24.71 -9.77 15.65
CA ASP A 143 -25.26 -10.52 16.78
C ASP A 143 -26.61 -9.96 17.25
N ILE A 144 -26.80 -8.62 17.20
CA ILE A 144 -28.09 -8.01 17.53
C ILE A 144 -29.15 -8.38 16.49
N HIS A 145 -28.81 -8.46 15.20
CA HIS A 145 -29.77 -8.87 14.18
C HIS A 145 -30.10 -10.36 14.19
N SER A 146 -29.20 -11.22 14.67
CA SER A 146 -29.46 -12.65 14.81
C SER A 146 -30.35 -13.01 16.03
N HIS A 147 -30.46 -12.11 16.99
CA HIS A 147 -31.33 -12.25 18.18
C HIS A 147 -32.64 -11.48 18.10
N VAL A 148 -33.06 -10.99 16.94
CA VAL A 148 -34.43 -10.53 16.75
C VAL A 148 -35.34 -11.74 16.80
N VAL A 149 -35.84 -12.02 17.97
CA VAL A 149 -36.94 -12.99 18.18
C VAL A 149 -38.07 -12.63 17.23
N PRO A 150 -38.59 -13.57 16.41
CA PRO A 150 -39.66 -13.31 15.49
C PRO A 150 -40.83 -12.61 16.20
N GLU A 151 -41.39 -11.60 15.58
CA GLU A 151 -42.47 -10.76 16.15
C GLU A 151 -43.69 -11.58 16.61
N GLU A 152 -43.87 -12.77 16.11
CA GLU A 152 -44.93 -13.71 16.47
C GLU A 152 -44.85 -14.12 17.95
N LYS A 153 -43.64 -14.37 18.49
CA LYS A 153 -43.49 -14.71 19.93
C LYS A 153 -43.75 -13.51 20.87
N LYS A 154 -43.58 -12.29 20.38
CA LYS A 154 -43.89 -11.06 21.16
C LYS A 154 -45.40 -10.82 21.31
N ARG A 155 -46.20 -11.32 20.38
CA ARG A 155 -47.69 -11.18 20.47
C ARG A 155 -48.28 -12.14 21.48
N GLU A 156 -47.78 -13.38 21.55
CA GLU A 156 -48.24 -14.35 22.55
C GLU A 156 -47.86 -13.97 23.98
N GLN A 157 -46.67 -13.39 24.19
CA GLN A 157 -46.23 -12.96 25.52
C GLN A 157 -47.01 -11.70 26.01
N LYS A 158 -47.45 -10.80 25.10
CA LYS A 158 -48.29 -9.67 25.44
C LYS A 158 -49.72 -10.09 25.82
N GLN A 159 -50.24 -11.18 25.25
CA GLN A 159 -51.57 -11.66 25.53
C GLN A 159 -51.63 -12.45 26.85
N TYR A 160 -50.52 -13.04 27.28
CA TYR A 160 -50.45 -13.74 28.58
C TYR A 160 -50.37 -12.78 29.76
N ASN A 161 -49.75 -11.63 29.62
CA ASN A 161 -49.62 -10.61 30.69
C ASN A 161 -50.80 -9.67 30.85
N MET A 162 -51.85 -9.79 30.00
CA MET A 162 -53.10 -8.98 30.18
C MET A 162 -54.13 -9.60 31.07
N ASN A 163 -53.94 -10.86 31.50
CA ASN A 163 -54.93 -11.58 32.32
C ASN A 163 -54.51 -11.80 33.79
N GLU A 164 -53.42 -11.19 34.27
CA GLU A 164 -53.08 -11.23 35.69
C GLU A 164 -53.58 -10.01 36.43
N PRO A 165 -54.32 -10.12 37.54
CA PRO A 165 -54.79 -9.01 38.31
C PRO A 165 -53.64 -8.34 39.07
N HIS A 166 -53.53 -7.05 38.95
CA HIS A 166 -52.61 -6.18 39.67
C HIS A 166 -52.76 -6.34 41.19
N ILE A 167 -51.84 -7.07 41.81
CA ILE A 167 -51.52 -6.96 43.22
C ILE A 167 -50.27 -6.11 43.34
N GLY A 168 -50.41 -4.92 43.90
CA GLY A 168 -49.35 -3.95 44.05
C GLY A 168 -48.19 -4.48 44.92
N GLN A 169 -46.97 -4.18 44.47
CA GLN A 169 -45.82 -4.04 45.38
C GLN A 169 -44.91 -2.94 44.91
N SER A 170 -44.84 -1.93 45.76
CA SER A 170 -43.98 -0.78 45.90
C SER A 170 -42.52 -1.20 46.16
N SER A 171 -41.59 -0.30 45.68
CA SER A 171 -40.22 -0.13 46.16
C SER A 171 -39.18 -1.19 45.79
N THR A 172 -38.16 -0.85 45.02
CA THR A 172 -36.89 -0.26 45.50
C THR A 172 -35.93 -0.05 44.34
N SER A 173 -35.80 1.19 43.93
CA SER A 173 -34.63 1.65 43.14
C SER A 173 -33.55 2.03 44.14
N HIS A 174 -32.51 1.25 44.29
CA HIS A 174 -31.21 1.66 44.89
C HIS A 174 -30.27 0.44 44.91
N HIS A 175 -29.56 0.12 43.81
CA HIS A 175 -28.35 -0.70 43.92
C HIS A 175 -27.40 -0.70 42.71
N ASP A 176 -27.56 0.20 41.72
CA ASP A 176 -26.69 0.11 40.52
C ASP A 176 -25.55 1.16 40.43
N HIS A 177 -25.29 1.92 41.52
CA HIS A 177 -24.20 2.91 41.51
C HIS A 177 -22.88 2.48 42.20
N ALA A 178 -22.83 1.32 42.85
CA ALA A 178 -21.64 0.90 43.62
C ALA A 178 -20.62 0.05 42.86
N LEU A 179 -20.97 -0.52 41.70
CA LEU A 179 -20.08 -1.44 40.97
C LEU A 179 -19.20 -0.75 39.91
N ASN A 180 -19.51 0.52 39.55
CA ASN A 180 -18.74 1.22 38.51
C ASN A 180 -17.51 1.97 39.04
N ASP A 181 -17.41 2.19 40.36
CA ASP A 181 -16.28 2.91 40.98
C ASP A 181 -15.09 1.98 41.36
N GLN A 182 -15.29 0.68 41.47
CA GLN A 182 -14.17 -0.25 41.77
C GLN A 182 -13.32 -0.55 40.53
N ASN A 183 -13.89 -0.57 39.33
CA ASN A 183 -13.14 -0.86 38.11
C ASN A 183 -12.26 0.31 37.64
N LYS A 184 -12.47 1.52 38.17
CA LYS A 184 -11.68 2.71 37.84
C LYS A 184 -10.42 2.88 38.70
N ARG A 185 -10.34 2.18 39.83
CA ARG A 185 -9.19 2.26 40.76
C ARG A 185 -8.08 1.25 40.50
N GLU A 186 -8.39 0.11 39.88
CA GLU A 186 -7.37 -0.91 39.56
C GLU A 186 -6.52 -0.57 38.33
N ASN A 187 -6.98 0.31 37.44
CA ASN A 187 -6.25 0.62 36.20
C ASN A 187 -5.24 1.76 36.34
N HIS A 188 -5.06 2.33 37.54
CA HIS A 188 -4.14 3.47 37.76
C HIS A 188 -2.84 3.10 38.47
N ASN A 189 -2.61 1.80 38.79
CA ASN A 189 -1.47 1.37 39.60
C ASN A 189 -0.40 0.59 38.84
N HIS A 190 -0.44 0.53 37.48
CA HIS A 190 0.52 -0.25 36.69
C HIS A 190 1.58 0.58 35.94
N ASP A 191 1.57 1.92 36.07
CA ASP A 191 2.47 2.78 35.27
C ASP A 191 3.68 3.34 36.04
N ASN A 192 4.02 2.84 37.24
CA ASN A 192 5.19 3.28 37.98
C ASN A 192 6.10 2.10 38.38
N GLN A 193 6.80 1.52 37.40
CA GLN A 193 8.01 0.73 37.67
C GLN A 193 9.21 1.41 36.97
N PRO A 194 10.25 1.86 37.71
CA PRO A 194 11.44 2.39 37.10
C PRO A 194 12.35 1.26 36.61
N TYR A 195 12.76 1.35 35.35
CA TYR A 195 13.81 0.50 34.77
C TYR A 195 15.15 0.72 35.53
N LYS A 196 15.70 -0.37 36.05
CA LYS A 196 17.10 -0.49 36.41
C LYS A 196 17.86 -1.15 35.28
#